data_d8ae467fdef08af52ba915d3f8839a5f
#
_entry.id   d8ae467fdef08af52ba915d3f8839a5f
#
_cell.length_a   1.000
_cell.length_b   1.000
_cell.length_c   1.000
_cell.angle_alpha   90.00
_cell.angle_beta   90.00
_cell.angle_gamma   90.00
#
_symmetry.space_group_name_H-M   'P 1'
#
loop_
_entity.id
_entity.type
_entity.pdbx_description
1 polymer ?
#
loop_
_entity_poly.entity_id
_entity_poly.type
_entity_poly.pdbx_seq_one_letter_code
_entity_poly.pdbx_strand_id
1 'polypeptide(L)'
;SLDACITRLRLVVKSAEKVNKDALKSLGSSGVMITGQNVQAIFGVESDKIKDQIKAVMTNGSTAKSLFVSPIEGEILAIEATPDETFSQKILGDGYLIKPTNGVVVAPFDGEVMHFFPTKHAIALKNSDDVEVLIHIGIDTVKMNGRGFKGFVEIGDRVKQGQKLIEFDLHLVKAEAKSDLTPVVFTNTDKKVVISKKSNQHVEVSF
;
A
#
# COMPACT_ATOMS: atom_id res chain seq x y z
N SER A 1 -4.79 -16.82 -19.52
CA SER A 1 -3.88 -16.60 -20.66
C SER A 1 -4.26 -15.32 -21.39
N LEU A 2 -3.28 -14.70 -22.06
CA LEU A 2 -3.43 -13.51 -22.87
C LEU A 2 -2.70 -13.73 -24.20
N ASP A 3 -3.42 -13.56 -25.33
CA ASP A 3 -2.88 -13.67 -26.66
C ASP A 3 -3.58 -12.66 -27.60
N ALA A 4 -2.99 -12.39 -28.76
CA ALA A 4 -3.60 -11.58 -29.80
C ALA A 4 -3.31 -12.15 -31.19
N CYS A 5 -4.23 -11.90 -32.11
CA CYS A 5 -3.99 -12.01 -33.55
C CYS A 5 -4.14 -10.62 -34.18
N ILE A 6 -3.89 -10.48 -35.47
CA ILE A 6 -3.85 -9.20 -36.20
C ILE A 6 -4.97 -8.21 -35.83
N THR A 7 -6.15 -8.68 -35.43
CA THR A 7 -7.32 -7.82 -35.15
C THR A 7 -7.99 -8.06 -33.82
N ARG A 8 -7.60 -9.08 -33.05
CA ARG A 8 -8.32 -9.51 -31.85
C ARG A 8 -7.40 -9.78 -30.68
N LEU A 9 -7.71 -9.16 -29.56
CA LEU A 9 -7.16 -9.50 -28.25
C LEU A 9 -7.98 -10.68 -27.66
N ARG A 10 -7.30 -11.72 -27.19
CA ARG A 10 -7.89 -12.92 -26.60
C ARG A 10 -7.43 -13.09 -25.17
N LEU A 11 -8.37 -13.25 -24.26
CA LEU A 11 -8.13 -13.38 -22.83
C LEU A 11 -8.89 -14.56 -22.26
N VAL A 12 -8.27 -15.28 -21.33
CA VAL A 12 -8.99 -16.19 -20.43
C VAL A 12 -9.05 -15.52 -19.07
N VAL A 13 -10.26 -15.19 -18.62
CA VAL A 13 -10.51 -14.48 -17.36
C VAL A 13 -10.99 -15.43 -16.27
N LYS A 14 -10.74 -15.11 -15.00
CA LYS A 14 -11.22 -15.90 -13.87
C LYS A 14 -12.75 -15.82 -13.70
N SER A 15 -13.34 -14.67 -14.03
CA SER A 15 -14.78 -14.42 -13.96
C SER A 15 -15.22 -13.54 -15.13
N ALA A 16 -16.05 -14.08 -16.01
CA ALA A 16 -16.58 -13.36 -17.16
C ALA A 16 -17.57 -12.25 -16.76
N GLU A 17 -18.23 -12.40 -15.62
CA GLU A 17 -19.22 -11.45 -15.09
C GLU A 17 -18.58 -10.10 -14.71
N LYS A 18 -17.28 -10.11 -14.39
CA LYS A 18 -16.51 -8.90 -14.07
C LYS A 18 -16.01 -8.12 -15.30
N VAL A 19 -16.25 -8.64 -16.50
CA VAL A 19 -15.81 -8.00 -17.75
C VAL A 19 -16.79 -6.89 -18.13
N ASN A 20 -16.33 -5.65 -18.05
CA ASN A 20 -17.11 -4.48 -18.47
C ASN A 20 -16.96 -4.26 -19.98
N LYS A 21 -17.98 -4.70 -20.75
CA LYS A 21 -17.99 -4.58 -22.22
C LYS A 21 -18.02 -3.12 -22.70
N ASP A 22 -18.69 -2.25 -21.96
CA ASP A 22 -18.86 -0.85 -22.36
C ASP A 22 -17.56 -0.07 -22.13
N ALA A 23 -16.83 -0.39 -21.05
CA ALA A 23 -15.48 0.12 -20.84
C ALA A 23 -14.51 -0.31 -21.95
N LEU A 24 -14.56 -1.57 -22.41
CA LEU A 24 -13.75 -2.05 -23.52
C LEU A 24 -14.10 -1.34 -24.84
N LYS A 25 -15.36 -1.03 -25.09
CA LYS A 25 -15.80 -0.25 -26.24
C LYS A 25 -15.31 1.20 -26.15
N SER A 26 -15.40 1.84 -24.99
CA SER A 26 -14.92 3.22 -24.79
C SER A 26 -13.38 3.33 -24.94
N LEU A 27 -12.66 2.23 -24.75
CA LEU A 27 -11.22 2.13 -25.03
C LEU A 27 -10.89 1.87 -26.52
N GLY A 28 -11.89 1.86 -27.40
CA GLY A 28 -11.71 1.72 -28.84
C GLY A 28 -11.94 0.31 -29.39
N SER A 29 -12.49 -0.62 -28.60
CA SER A 29 -12.89 -1.91 -29.13
C SER A 29 -14.14 -1.80 -30.01
N SER A 30 -14.07 -2.27 -31.25
CA SER A 30 -15.20 -2.33 -32.17
C SER A 30 -16.19 -3.46 -31.87
N GLY A 31 -15.81 -4.43 -31.02
CA GLY A 31 -16.67 -5.51 -30.56
C GLY A 31 -16.04 -6.34 -29.45
N VAL A 32 -16.89 -6.88 -28.57
CA VAL A 32 -16.47 -7.76 -27.45
C VAL A 32 -17.35 -9.01 -27.45
N MET A 33 -16.73 -10.17 -27.55
CA MET A 33 -17.38 -11.49 -27.48
C MET A 33 -16.91 -12.20 -26.20
N ILE A 34 -17.86 -12.80 -25.47
CA ILE A 34 -17.59 -13.58 -24.25
C ILE A 34 -18.22 -14.96 -24.43
N THR A 35 -17.41 -16.01 -24.28
CA THR A 35 -17.84 -17.39 -24.33
C THR A 35 -17.22 -18.16 -23.16
N GLY A 36 -18.02 -18.41 -22.12
CA GLY A 36 -17.49 -18.89 -20.84
C GLY A 36 -16.44 -17.94 -20.27
N GLN A 37 -15.24 -18.43 -19.98
CA GLN A 37 -14.14 -17.62 -19.49
C GLN A 37 -13.31 -16.94 -20.61
N ASN A 38 -13.62 -17.23 -21.88
CA ASN A 38 -12.90 -16.67 -23.02
C ASN A 38 -13.51 -15.32 -23.41
N VAL A 39 -12.70 -14.29 -23.43
CA VAL A 39 -13.05 -12.94 -23.88
C VAL A 39 -12.25 -12.61 -25.13
N GLN A 40 -12.92 -12.12 -26.16
CA GLN A 40 -12.30 -11.59 -27.37
C GLN A 40 -12.73 -10.15 -27.57
N ALA A 41 -11.79 -9.25 -27.64
CA ALA A 41 -12.03 -7.84 -27.93
C ALA A 41 -11.33 -7.45 -29.24
N ILE A 42 -12.08 -6.78 -30.12
CA ILE A 42 -11.62 -6.42 -31.47
C ILE A 42 -11.07 -5.00 -31.43
N PHE A 43 -9.76 -4.85 -31.50
CA PHE A 43 -9.05 -3.55 -31.56
C PHE A 43 -8.36 -3.31 -32.92
N GLY A 44 -8.60 -4.16 -33.91
CA GLY A 44 -7.94 -4.07 -35.20
C GLY A 44 -6.42 -4.27 -35.08
N VAL A 45 -5.64 -3.55 -35.88
CA VAL A 45 -4.18 -3.66 -35.92
C VAL A 45 -3.46 -3.29 -34.62
N GLU A 46 -4.13 -2.62 -33.70
CA GLU A 46 -3.60 -2.28 -32.38
C GLU A 46 -3.60 -3.46 -31.38
N SER A 47 -4.22 -4.60 -31.73
CA SER A 47 -4.40 -5.74 -30.81
C SER A 47 -3.09 -6.31 -30.29
N ASP A 48 -2.06 -6.42 -31.11
CA ASP A 48 -0.73 -6.91 -30.70
C ASP A 48 -0.02 -5.93 -29.76
N LYS A 49 -0.08 -4.64 -30.08
CA LYS A 49 0.51 -3.59 -29.24
C LYS A 49 -0.18 -3.53 -27.86
N ILE A 50 -1.52 -3.63 -27.84
CA ILE A 50 -2.29 -3.69 -26.59
C ILE A 50 -1.94 -4.94 -25.78
N LYS A 51 -1.81 -6.11 -26.45
CA LYS A 51 -1.36 -7.36 -25.80
C LYS A 51 0.01 -7.18 -25.14
N ASP A 52 0.96 -6.58 -25.85
CA ASP A 52 2.32 -6.38 -25.34
C ASP A 52 2.35 -5.39 -24.17
N GLN A 53 1.54 -4.33 -24.23
CA GLN A 53 1.35 -3.41 -23.11
C GLN A 53 0.72 -4.10 -21.89
N ILE A 54 -0.32 -4.93 -22.08
CA ILE A 54 -0.92 -5.71 -21.00
C ILE A 54 0.08 -6.73 -20.43
N LYS A 55 0.83 -7.44 -21.30
CA LYS A 55 1.89 -8.36 -20.85
C LYS A 55 2.98 -7.62 -20.07
N ALA A 56 3.40 -6.45 -20.51
CA ALA A 56 4.36 -5.62 -19.79
C ALA A 56 3.84 -5.23 -18.41
N VAL A 57 2.58 -4.85 -18.29
CA VAL A 57 1.92 -4.58 -17.00
C VAL A 57 1.81 -5.85 -16.15
N MET A 58 1.50 -7.00 -16.74
CA MET A 58 1.38 -8.29 -16.03
C MET A 58 2.74 -8.89 -15.63
N THR A 59 3.79 -8.71 -16.43
CA THR A 59 5.14 -9.26 -16.17
C THR A 59 6.00 -8.34 -15.32
N ASN A 60 5.80 -7.03 -15.44
CA ASN A 60 6.43 -6.05 -14.55
C ASN A 60 5.72 -5.95 -13.21
N GLY A 61 4.84 -6.93 -12.88
CA GLY A 61 3.94 -6.92 -11.75
C GLY A 61 3.61 -5.49 -11.40
N SER A 62 2.38 -5.04 -11.62
CA SER A 62 1.93 -3.68 -11.41
C SER A 62 2.90 -2.88 -10.52
N THR A 63 3.85 -2.15 -11.09
CA THR A 63 4.39 -0.98 -10.42
C THR A 63 3.31 0.09 -10.53
N ALA A 64 2.13 -0.20 -10.00
CA ALA A 64 1.19 0.82 -9.64
C ALA A 64 1.93 1.62 -8.58
N LYS A 65 2.56 2.72 -9.01
CA LYS A 65 3.11 3.70 -8.10
C LYS A 65 1.95 4.24 -7.28
N SER A 66 1.69 3.62 -6.14
CA SER A 66 0.68 4.10 -5.22
C SER A 66 1.27 5.28 -4.48
N LEU A 67 0.65 6.44 -4.65
CA LEU A 67 1.01 7.64 -3.91
C LEU A 67 0.39 7.53 -2.52
N PHE A 68 1.20 7.16 -1.54
CA PHE A 68 0.81 7.16 -0.14
C PHE A 68 1.13 8.52 0.50
N VAL A 69 0.25 8.95 1.40
CA VAL A 69 0.60 10.02 2.34
C VAL A 69 1.54 9.42 3.39
N SER A 70 2.61 10.12 3.73
CA SER A 70 3.43 9.72 4.87
C SER A 70 2.56 9.70 6.12
N PRO A 71 2.50 8.59 6.86
CA PRO A 71 1.61 8.49 8.01
C PRO A 71 2.00 9.44 9.15
N ILE A 72 3.23 9.93 9.18
CA ILE A 72 3.71 10.93 10.14
C ILE A 72 4.62 11.90 9.40
N GLU A 73 4.57 13.18 9.76
CA GLU A 73 5.54 14.15 9.27
C GLU A 73 6.92 13.90 9.87
N GLY A 74 7.95 13.86 9.04
CA GLY A 74 9.29 13.61 9.49
C GLY A 74 10.28 13.32 8.38
N GLU A 75 11.50 13.00 8.79
CA GLU A 75 12.57 12.54 7.91
C GLU A 75 12.39 11.04 7.61
N ILE A 76 12.42 10.67 6.34
CA ILE A 76 12.35 9.27 5.91
C ILE A 76 13.77 8.71 5.83
N LEU A 77 13.97 7.59 6.50
CA LEU A 77 15.24 6.86 6.61
C LEU A 77 15.05 5.43 6.10
N ALA A 78 16.16 4.74 5.85
CA ALA A 78 16.14 3.32 5.53
C ALA A 78 15.70 2.50 6.75
N ILE A 79 14.89 1.44 6.53
CA ILE A 79 14.36 0.60 7.62
C ILE A 79 15.47 -0.09 8.41
N GLU A 80 16.62 -0.34 7.76
CA GLU A 80 17.82 -0.95 8.35
C GLU A 80 18.44 -0.09 9.46
N ALA A 81 18.14 1.22 9.50
CA ALA A 81 18.58 2.12 10.56
C ALA A 81 17.77 1.99 11.87
N THR A 82 16.76 1.15 11.90
CA THR A 82 15.94 0.91 13.09
C THR A 82 16.79 0.23 14.18
N PRO A 83 16.80 0.74 15.43
CA PRO A 83 17.54 0.13 16.56
C PRO A 83 16.79 -1.07 17.16
N ASP A 84 16.23 -1.91 16.29
CA ASP A 84 15.51 -3.13 16.62
C ASP A 84 15.65 -4.14 15.47
N GLU A 85 16.05 -5.38 15.78
CA GLU A 85 16.36 -6.40 14.79
C GLU A 85 15.12 -6.87 14.01
N THR A 86 13.95 -6.88 14.63
CA THR A 86 12.70 -7.29 13.98
C THR A 86 12.38 -6.43 12.76
N PHE A 87 12.68 -5.12 12.86
CA PHE A 87 12.48 -4.17 11.77
C PHE A 87 13.71 -4.04 10.88
N SER A 88 14.90 -3.88 11.43
CA SER A 88 16.13 -3.67 10.65
C SER A 88 16.51 -4.86 9.77
N GLN A 89 16.19 -6.08 10.19
CA GLN A 89 16.38 -7.31 9.41
C GLN A 89 15.15 -7.67 8.55
N LYS A 90 14.12 -6.81 8.53
CA LYS A 90 12.90 -6.99 7.72
C LYS A 90 12.13 -8.29 8.02
N ILE A 91 12.17 -8.77 9.27
CA ILE A 91 11.48 -10.01 9.68
C ILE A 91 9.97 -9.89 9.50
N LEU A 92 9.39 -8.70 9.71
CA LEU A 92 7.97 -8.42 9.53
C LEU A 92 7.60 -7.96 8.11
N GLY A 93 8.58 -7.75 7.24
CA GLY A 93 8.41 -7.23 5.90
C GLY A 93 9.34 -6.06 5.61
N ASP A 94 9.38 -5.61 4.36
CA ASP A 94 10.16 -4.46 3.94
C ASP A 94 9.39 -3.14 4.18
N GLY A 95 10.08 -2.02 4.22
CA GLY A 95 9.46 -0.74 4.50
C GLY A 95 10.44 0.42 4.65
N TYR A 96 10.06 1.38 5.45
CA TYR A 96 10.87 2.56 5.75
C TYR A 96 10.72 3.00 7.21
N LEU A 97 11.60 3.88 7.62
CA LEU A 97 11.65 4.42 8.95
C LEU A 97 11.36 5.92 8.89
N ILE A 98 10.58 6.43 9.83
CA ILE A 98 10.32 7.87 9.98
C ILE A 98 10.95 8.35 11.29
N LYS A 99 11.71 9.44 11.20
CA LYS A 99 12.09 10.26 12.37
C LYS A 99 11.04 11.36 12.52
N PRO A 100 10.10 11.24 13.48
CA PRO A 100 8.95 12.13 13.54
C PRO A 100 9.30 13.54 13.97
N THR A 101 8.60 14.53 13.41
CA THR A 101 8.69 15.95 13.81
C THR A 101 7.45 16.39 14.59
N ASN A 102 6.36 15.63 14.53
CA ASN A 102 5.15 15.84 15.31
C ASN A 102 4.58 14.52 15.85
N GLY A 103 3.53 14.59 16.65
CA GLY A 103 2.87 13.44 17.30
C GLY A 103 1.53 13.04 16.67
N VAL A 104 1.34 13.21 15.36
CA VAL A 104 0.09 12.87 14.68
C VAL A 104 0.31 11.78 13.64
N VAL A 105 -0.43 10.67 13.76
CA VAL A 105 -0.45 9.58 12.78
C VAL A 105 -1.72 9.69 11.95
N VAL A 106 -1.58 9.65 10.63
CA VAL A 106 -2.69 9.67 9.67
C VAL A 106 -2.70 8.42 8.80
N ALA A 107 -3.85 8.10 8.21
CA ALA A 107 -3.97 6.98 7.27
C ALA A 107 -3.16 7.27 5.99
N PRO A 108 -2.24 6.38 5.59
CA PRO A 108 -1.43 6.56 4.38
C PRO A 108 -2.23 6.39 3.09
N PHE A 109 -3.39 5.75 3.15
CA PHE A 109 -4.30 5.44 2.04
C PHE A 109 -5.73 5.25 2.53
N ASP A 110 -6.69 5.20 1.60
CA ASP A 110 -8.06 4.74 1.88
C ASP A 110 -8.03 3.24 2.20
N GLY A 111 -8.57 2.83 3.36
CA GLY A 111 -8.50 1.43 3.76
C GLY A 111 -9.33 1.10 4.99
N GLU A 112 -9.00 -0.03 5.61
CA GLU A 112 -9.63 -0.55 6.81
C GLU A 112 -8.60 -0.81 7.89
N VAL A 113 -8.97 -0.57 9.15
CA VAL A 113 -8.13 -0.88 10.32
C VAL A 113 -8.20 -2.37 10.60
N MET A 114 -7.12 -3.10 10.29
CA MET A 114 -7.04 -4.55 10.49
C MET A 114 -6.66 -4.92 11.91
N HIS A 115 -5.77 -4.15 12.51
CA HIS A 115 -5.34 -4.35 13.88
C HIS A 115 -5.01 -3.03 14.56
N PHE A 116 -5.40 -2.90 15.82
CA PHE A 116 -5.08 -1.75 16.65
C PHE A 116 -4.66 -2.23 18.04
N PHE A 117 -3.40 -2.02 18.38
CA PHE A 117 -2.85 -2.52 19.63
C PHE A 117 -3.48 -1.81 20.83
N PRO A 118 -3.79 -2.52 21.93
CA PRO A 118 -4.48 -1.93 23.10
C PRO A 118 -3.76 -0.71 23.67
N THR A 119 -2.42 -0.71 23.64
CA THR A 119 -1.57 0.40 24.08
C THR A 119 -1.43 1.52 23.02
N LYS A 120 -2.10 1.41 21.87
CA LYS A 120 -2.18 2.40 20.78
C LYS A 120 -0.85 2.83 20.18
N HIS A 121 0.23 2.10 20.46
CA HIS A 121 1.55 2.36 19.93
C HIS A 121 1.75 1.83 18.50
N ALA A 122 0.87 0.94 18.05
CA ALA A 122 0.94 0.38 16.70
C ALA A 122 -0.46 0.13 16.11
N ILE A 123 -0.58 0.30 14.80
CA ILE A 123 -1.79 0.10 14.01
C ILE A 123 -1.46 -0.53 12.68
N ALA A 124 -2.28 -1.49 12.23
CA ALA A 124 -2.19 -2.09 10.91
C ALA A 124 -3.42 -1.74 10.07
N LEU A 125 -3.17 -1.37 8.81
CA LEU A 125 -4.17 -0.95 7.84
C LEU A 125 -4.06 -1.79 6.57
N LYS A 126 -5.17 -1.97 5.87
CA LYS A 126 -5.24 -2.66 4.59
C LYS A 126 -6.06 -1.87 3.60
N ASN A 127 -5.56 -1.71 2.36
CA ASN A 127 -6.29 -1.04 1.30
C ASN A 127 -7.05 -2.01 0.38
N SER A 128 -7.76 -1.46 -0.63
CA SER A 128 -8.50 -2.25 -1.63
C SER A 128 -7.62 -3.11 -2.54
N ASP A 129 -6.34 -2.79 -2.66
CA ASP A 129 -5.37 -3.49 -3.50
C ASP A 129 -4.62 -4.58 -2.71
N ASP A 130 -5.14 -4.93 -1.53
CA ASP A 130 -4.58 -5.94 -0.63
C ASP A 130 -3.23 -5.57 -0.03
N VAL A 131 -2.85 -4.29 -0.04
CA VAL A 131 -1.62 -3.80 0.59
C VAL A 131 -1.85 -3.62 2.09
N GLU A 132 -1.04 -4.31 2.91
CA GLU A 132 -1.07 -4.19 4.36
C GLU A 132 0.13 -3.41 4.88
N VAL A 133 -0.15 -2.42 5.74
CA VAL A 133 0.87 -1.56 6.36
C VAL A 133 0.73 -1.62 7.88
N LEU A 134 1.83 -1.91 8.55
CA LEU A 134 1.99 -1.74 9.99
C LEU A 134 2.76 -0.44 10.27
N ILE A 135 2.19 0.44 11.08
CA ILE A 135 2.84 1.66 11.60
C ILE A 135 3.11 1.40 13.08
N HIS A 136 4.39 1.39 13.49
CA HIS A 136 4.81 1.14 14.85
C HIS A 136 5.52 2.37 15.41
N ILE A 137 4.86 3.12 16.29
CA ILE A 137 5.30 4.42 16.80
C ILE A 137 6.39 4.21 17.85
N GLY A 138 7.61 4.66 17.56
CA GLY A 138 8.77 4.48 18.44
C GLY A 138 9.21 3.01 18.58
N ILE A 139 10.24 2.78 19.34
CA ILE A 139 10.74 1.43 19.68
C ILE A 139 10.60 1.21 21.18
N ASP A 140 10.12 0.03 21.56
CA ASP A 140 9.81 -0.37 22.95
C ASP A 140 8.66 0.43 23.62
N THR A 141 7.90 1.19 22.85
CA THR A 141 6.79 2.03 23.33
C THR A 141 5.62 1.22 23.93
N VAL A 142 5.53 -0.08 23.66
CA VAL A 142 4.59 -1.00 24.36
C VAL A 142 4.78 -0.94 25.89
N LYS A 143 6.01 -0.70 26.37
CA LYS A 143 6.35 -0.57 27.80
C LYS A 143 5.76 0.67 28.46
N MET A 144 5.35 1.67 27.67
CA MET A 144 4.66 2.87 28.16
C MET A 144 3.20 2.62 28.56
N ASN A 145 2.67 1.41 28.27
CA ASN A 145 1.29 0.98 28.62
C ASN A 145 0.20 1.94 28.13
N GLY A 146 0.39 2.54 26.95
CA GLY A 146 -0.54 3.48 26.32
C GLY A 146 -0.44 4.92 26.83
N ARG A 147 0.48 5.21 27.76
CA ARG A 147 0.69 6.56 28.27
C ARG A 147 1.26 7.45 27.17
N GLY A 148 0.61 8.59 26.94
CA GLY A 148 0.98 9.51 25.87
C GLY A 148 0.39 9.14 24.50
N PHE A 149 -0.48 8.11 24.39
CA PHE A 149 -1.13 7.71 23.15
C PHE A 149 -2.64 7.86 23.22
N LYS A 150 -3.25 8.41 22.17
CA LYS A 150 -4.69 8.55 22.01
C LYS A 150 -5.10 8.06 20.62
N GLY A 151 -5.99 7.07 20.57
CA GLY A 151 -6.59 6.55 19.33
C GLY A 151 -7.87 7.29 18.96
N PHE A 152 -8.14 7.36 17.64
CA PHE A 152 -9.34 8.00 17.06
C PHE A 152 -10.12 7.03 16.18
N VAL A 153 -9.70 5.78 16.11
CA VAL A 153 -10.32 4.70 15.32
C VAL A 153 -10.35 3.41 16.11
N GLU A 154 -11.14 2.45 15.62
CA GLU A 154 -11.25 1.10 16.16
C GLU A 154 -10.98 0.05 15.06
N ILE A 155 -10.79 -1.22 15.44
CA ILE A 155 -10.62 -2.33 14.50
C ILE A 155 -11.90 -2.46 13.67
N GLY A 156 -11.76 -2.59 12.35
CA GLY A 156 -12.84 -2.67 11.37
C GLY A 156 -13.31 -1.32 10.83
N ASP A 157 -12.82 -0.19 11.37
CA ASP A 157 -13.16 1.12 10.83
C ASP A 157 -12.59 1.31 9.42
N ARG A 158 -13.40 1.89 8.54
CA ARG A 158 -12.94 2.38 7.24
C ARG A 158 -12.41 3.80 7.37
N VAL A 159 -11.21 4.00 6.88
CA VAL A 159 -10.50 5.28 6.98
C VAL A 159 -10.21 5.86 5.61
N LYS A 160 -10.12 7.18 5.55
CA LYS A 160 -9.71 7.92 4.36
C LYS A 160 -8.25 8.35 4.47
N GLN A 161 -7.56 8.39 3.34
CA GLN A 161 -6.19 8.92 3.28
C GLN A 161 -6.10 10.29 3.96
N GLY A 162 -5.12 10.47 4.85
CA GLY A 162 -4.93 11.68 5.64
C GLY A 162 -5.82 11.78 6.89
N GLN A 163 -6.75 10.84 7.12
CA GLN A 163 -7.55 10.81 8.36
C GLN A 163 -6.66 10.53 9.57
N LYS A 164 -6.85 11.30 10.65
CA LYS A 164 -6.14 11.09 11.91
C LYS A 164 -6.51 9.73 12.53
N LEU A 165 -5.49 8.95 12.86
CA LEU A 165 -5.61 7.62 13.48
C LEU A 165 -5.19 7.64 14.94
N ILE A 166 -4.03 8.22 15.22
CA ILE A 166 -3.43 8.25 16.55
C ILE A 166 -2.83 9.64 16.77
N GLU A 167 -2.89 10.09 18.01
CA GLU A 167 -2.11 11.22 18.52
C GLU A 167 -1.21 10.72 19.64
N PHE A 168 0.06 11.13 19.65
CA PHE A 168 0.99 10.73 20.68
C PHE A 168 1.88 11.90 21.14
N ASP A 169 2.30 11.83 22.39
CA ASP A 169 3.24 12.80 22.95
C ASP A 169 4.66 12.45 22.53
N LEU A 170 5.16 13.16 21.49
CA LEU A 170 6.50 12.93 20.95
C LEU A 170 7.59 13.21 21.98
N HIS A 171 7.40 14.18 22.88
CA HIS A 171 8.38 14.50 23.94
C HIS A 171 8.47 13.35 24.94
N LEU A 172 7.31 12.79 25.31
CA LEU A 172 7.24 11.65 26.21
C LEU A 172 7.86 10.41 25.57
N VAL A 173 7.56 10.13 24.30
CA VAL A 173 8.18 9.01 23.56
C VAL A 173 9.70 9.16 23.49
N LYS A 174 10.21 10.36 23.19
CA LYS A 174 11.66 10.63 23.21
C LYS A 174 12.33 10.44 24.56
N ALA A 175 11.59 10.71 25.64
CA ALA A 175 12.11 10.61 27.01
C ALA A 175 12.12 9.17 27.55
N GLU A 176 11.14 8.34 27.17
CA GLU A 176 10.89 7.07 27.84
C GLU A 176 11.05 5.83 26.95
N ALA A 177 10.88 5.96 25.63
CA ALA A 177 11.08 4.85 24.71
C ALA A 177 12.57 4.65 24.38
N LYS A 178 12.89 3.46 23.86
CA LYS A 178 14.25 3.19 23.34
C LYS A 178 14.61 4.11 22.18
N SER A 179 13.62 4.49 21.36
CA SER A 179 13.75 5.41 20.24
C SER A 179 12.37 5.97 19.84
N ASP A 180 12.34 7.21 19.31
CA ASP A 180 11.16 7.80 18.68
C ASP A 180 11.01 7.41 17.21
N LEU A 181 12.02 6.75 16.62
CA LEU A 181 12.00 6.28 15.24
C LEU A 181 10.83 5.33 15.02
N THR A 182 10.06 5.61 13.99
CA THR A 182 8.77 4.95 13.70
C THR A 182 8.86 4.12 12.43
N PRO A 183 8.98 2.77 12.53
CA PRO A 183 8.90 1.87 11.40
C PRO A 183 7.52 1.88 10.74
N VAL A 184 7.51 1.90 9.41
CA VAL A 184 6.36 1.69 8.54
C VAL A 184 6.68 0.51 7.65
N VAL A 185 5.99 -0.63 7.88
CA VAL A 185 6.34 -1.93 7.29
C VAL A 185 5.18 -2.46 6.46
N PHE A 186 5.47 -2.94 5.26
CA PHE A 186 4.54 -3.66 4.39
C PHE A 186 4.62 -5.16 4.72
N THR A 187 3.59 -5.67 5.40
CA THR A 187 3.65 -6.99 6.07
C THR A 187 3.25 -8.16 5.18
N ASN A 188 2.59 -7.90 4.05
CA ASN A 188 2.06 -8.95 3.19
C ASN A 188 2.67 -8.97 1.78
N THR A 189 3.91 -8.48 1.64
CA THR A 189 4.62 -8.50 0.36
C THR A 189 6.02 -9.09 0.52
N ASP A 190 6.34 -10.07 -0.33
CA ASP A 190 7.69 -10.64 -0.47
C ASP A 190 8.57 -9.81 -1.42
N LYS A 191 8.00 -8.77 -2.03
CA LYS A 191 8.70 -7.91 -2.98
C LYS A 191 9.47 -6.82 -2.24
N LYS A 192 10.59 -6.43 -2.82
CA LYS A 192 11.35 -5.28 -2.33
C LYS A 192 10.51 -4.01 -2.47
N VAL A 193 10.31 -3.32 -1.37
CA VAL A 193 9.63 -2.02 -1.34
C VAL A 193 10.60 -0.94 -1.80
N VAL A 194 10.29 -0.29 -2.91
CA VAL A 194 11.07 0.85 -3.39
C VAL A 194 10.34 2.12 -3.01
N ILE A 195 11.02 2.95 -2.24
CA ILE A 195 10.48 4.21 -1.72
C ILE A 195 11.17 5.36 -2.40
N SER A 196 10.39 6.19 -3.08
CA SER A 196 10.84 7.47 -3.58
C SER A 196 10.09 8.60 -2.89
N LYS A 197 10.84 9.48 -2.23
CA LYS A 197 10.28 10.66 -1.56
C LYS A 197 9.89 11.69 -2.60
N LYS A 198 8.60 12.04 -2.73
CA LYS A 198 8.14 13.14 -3.60
C LYS A 198 8.03 14.49 -2.88
N SER A 199 7.75 14.46 -1.58
CA SER A 199 7.67 15.65 -0.71
C SER A 199 7.74 15.22 0.75
N ASN A 200 7.70 16.18 1.68
CA ASN A 200 7.67 15.86 3.13
C ASN A 200 6.40 15.14 3.58
N GLN A 201 5.37 15.07 2.74
CA GLN A 201 4.07 14.46 3.06
C GLN A 201 3.67 13.32 2.13
N HIS A 202 4.40 13.08 1.03
CA HIS A 202 4.04 12.04 0.07
C HIS A 202 5.20 11.09 -0.18
N VAL A 203 4.90 9.82 -0.09
CA VAL A 203 5.82 8.70 -0.33
C VAL A 203 5.30 7.91 -1.51
N GLU A 204 6.09 7.80 -2.55
CA GLU A 204 5.80 6.91 -3.66
C GLU A 204 6.34 5.53 -3.31
N VAL A 205 5.45 4.56 -3.23
CA VAL A 205 5.78 3.17 -2.92
C VAL A 205 5.52 2.32 -4.16
N SER A 206 6.50 1.52 -4.55
CA SER A 206 6.36 0.50 -5.59
C SER A 206 6.83 -0.84 -5.05
N PHE A 207 6.15 -1.90 -5.47
CA PHE A 207 6.39 -3.28 -5.04
C PHE A 207 6.95 -4.12 -6.17
#